data_4cff6238c5cf74049d36348e9e9db675
#
_entry.id   4cff6238c5cf74049d36348e9e9db675
#
_cell.length_a   1.000
_cell.length_b   1.000
_cell.length_c   1.000
_cell.angle_alpha   90.00
_cell.angle_beta   90.00
_cell.angle_gamma   90.00
#
_symmetry.space_group_name_H-M   'P 1'
#
loop_
_entity.id
_entity.type
_entity.pdbx_description
1 polymer ?
#
loop_
_entity_poly.entity_id
_entity_poly.type
_entity_poly.pdbx_seq_one_letter_code
_entity_poly.pdbx_strand_id
1 'polypeptide(L)'
;MPQTTDWADVQVVGIPRALLFYRFGVLWTTFFESIGRTVVVSDPTDKAIADGGDRLSVDECCLASKVFIGHVESLAGRCDAVFVPCYPTSDHRSGFCTKFQSATDMVRNTFRDDKLRVISCEVQNARKAKDVRRAFCDMAARMGVAPKDARAAFKAAWDAQRAHDEALATAQERTLRRLIDERRAADAAIIVASAKDGVSVGVEK
;
A
#
# COMPACT_ATOMS: atom_id res chain seq x y z
N MET A 1 -25.63 3.74 6.87
CA MET A 1 -25.21 4.52 8.05
C MET A 1 -23.93 5.24 7.69
N PRO A 2 -23.73 6.52 8.03
CA PRO A 2 -22.43 7.15 7.81
C PRO A 2 -21.40 6.37 8.61
N GLN A 3 -20.33 5.90 7.95
CA GLN A 3 -19.23 5.24 8.64
C GLN A 3 -18.63 6.26 9.62
N THR A 4 -18.54 5.89 10.89
CA THR A 4 -17.88 6.72 11.89
C THR A 4 -16.47 6.99 11.42
N THR A 5 -16.12 8.26 11.27
CA THR A 5 -14.80 8.70 10.80
C THR A 5 -13.78 8.69 11.93
N ASP A 6 -14.14 8.18 13.08
CA ASP A 6 -13.28 8.03 14.25
C ASP A 6 -12.74 6.59 14.32
N TRP A 7 -11.41 6.46 14.41
CA TRP A 7 -10.71 5.18 14.50
C TRP A 7 -9.92 5.04 15.82
N ALA A 8 -10.30 5.80 16.85
CA ALA A 8 -9.57 5.79 18.13
C ALA A 8 -9.58 4.41 18.81
N ASP A 9 -10.64 3.64 18.60
CA ASP A 9 -10.85 2.29 19.12
C ASP A 9 -10.15 1.17 18.33
N VAL A 10 -9.62 1.46 17.14
CA VAL A 10 -8.93 0.46 16.31
C VAL A 10 -7.59 0.11 16.93
N GLN A 11 -7.37 -1.17 17.23
CA GLN A 11 -6.12 -1.70 17.75
C GLN A 11 -5.38 -2.56 16.71
N VAL A 12 -6.12 -3.32 15.90
CA VAL A 12 -5.57 -4.21 14.89
C VAL A 12 -5.87 -3.65 13.49
N VAL A 13 -4.83 -3.32 12.74
CA VAL A 13 -4.92 -2.76 11.39
C VAL A 13 -4.54 -3.81 10.35
N GLY A 14 -5.47 -4.15 9.47
CA GLY A 14 -5.23 -5.03 8.32
C GLY A 14 -4.60 -4.25 7.16
N ILE A 15 -3.56 -4.80 6.55
CA ILE A 15 -2.94 -4.23 5.35
C ILE A 15 -3.00 -5.24 4.20
N PRO A 16 -3.74 -4.97 3.11
CA PRO A 16 -3.76 -5.84 1.94
C PRO A 16 -2.40 -5.90 1.26
N ARG A 17 -1.86 -7.12 1.07
CA ARG A 17 -0.58 -7.36 0.38
C ARG A 17 -0.77 -7.29 -1.14
N ALA A 18 -1.20 -6.14 -1.63
CA ALA A 18 -1.47 -5.91 -3.04
C ALA A 18 -1.19 -4.45 -3.43
N LEU A 19 -1.12 -4.19 -4.72
CA LEU A 19 -0.95 -2.85 -5.29
C LEU A 19 0.25 -2.10 -4.69
N LEU A 20 0.00 -0.95 -4.09
CA LEU A 20 1.04 -0.07 -3.52
C LEU A 20 1.68 -0.62 -2.23
N PHE A 21 1.20 -1.73 -1.67
CA PHE A 21 1.88 -2.41 -0.57
C PHE A 21 3.33 -2.76 -0.93
N TYR A 22 3.57 -3.24 -2.14
CA TYR A 22 4.92 -3.59 -2.60
C TYR A 22 5.85 -2.38 -2.73
N ARG A 23 5.29 -1.18 -2.79
CA ARG A 23 6.05 0.06 -2.84
C ARG A 23 6.21 0.72 -1.48
N PHE A 24 5.16 0.72 -0.67
CA PHE A 24 5.08 1.50 0.57
C PHE A 24 4.77 0.66 1.81
N GLY A 25 4.83 -0.66 1.70
CA GLY A 25 4.48 -1.55 2.81
C GLY A 25 5.30 -1.32 4.07
N VAL A 26 6.61 -1.06 3.93
CA VAL A 26 7.47 -0.77 5.08
C VAL A 26 7.05 0.54 5.77
N LEU A 27 6.76 1.59 5.01
CA LEU A 27 6.22 2.84 5.55
C LEU A 27 4.94 2.61 6.36
N TRP A 28 4.02 1.83 5.79
CA TRP A 28 2.70 1.63 6.40
C TRP A 28 2.80 0.79 7.67
N THR A 29 3.48 -0.34 7.62
CA THR A 29 3.64 -1.23 8.78
C THR A 29 4.36 -0.53 9.91
N THR A 30 5.52 0.07 9.63
CA THR A 30 6.31 0.79 10.65
C THR A 30 5.53 1.95 11.26
N PHE A 31 4.73 2.67 10.46
CA PHE A 31 3.93 3.77 10.98
C PHE A 31 2.89 3.30 12.00
N PHE A 32 2.07 2.30 11.65
CA PHE A 32 1.04 1.78 12.53
C PHE A 32 1.63 1.14 13.79
N GLU A 33 2.70 0.38 13.67
CA GLU A 33 3.42 -0.19 14.82
C GLU A 33 3.99 0.91 15.74
N SER A 34 4.55 1.98 15.16
CA SER A 34 5.11 3.11 15.92
C SER A 34 4.07 3.93 16.67
N ILE A 35 2.80 3.89 16.27
CA ILE A 35 1.69 4.49 17.02
C ILE A 35 0.97 3.49 17.93
N GLY A 36 1.58 2.33 18.17
CA GLY A 36 1.09 1.32 19.11
C GLY A 36 -0.06 0.45 18.56
N ARG A 37 -0.18 0.30 17.24
CA ARG A 37 -1.18 -0.60 16.63
C ARG A 37 -0.54 -1.92 16.21
N THR A 38 -1.29 -3.00 16.37
CA THR A 38 -0.91 -4.29 15.78
C THR A 38 -1.21 -4.29 14.29
N VAL A 39 -0.27 -4.76 13.49
CA VAL A 39 -0.45 -4.86 12.03
C VAL A 39 -0.63 -6.31 11.61
N VAL A 40 -1.65 -6.57 10.82
CA VAL A 40 -1.89 -7.86 10.16
C VAL A 40 -1.82 -7.64 8.66
N VAL A 41 -0.76 -8.15 8.03
CA VAL A 41 -0.66 -8.17 6.56
C VAL A 41 -1.34 -9.43 6.04
N SER A 42 -2.13 -9.31 4.97
CA SER A 42 -2.71 -10.48 4.32
C SER A 42 -1.62 -11.43 3.80
N ASP A 43 -1.94 -12.72 3.72
CA ASP A 43 -1.02 -13.74 3.23
C ASP A 43 -0.59 -13.47 1.78
N PRO A 44 0.48 -14.07 1.26
CA PRO A 44 0.82 -14.00 -0.16
C PRO A 44 -0.37 -14.44 -1.02
N THR A 45 -0.51 -13.82 -2.20
CA THR A 45 -1.57 -14.17 -3.15
C THR A 45 -1.55 -15.66 -3.46
N ASP A 46 -2.64 -16.32 -3.21
CA ASP A 46 -2.92 -17.70 -3.57
C ASP A 46 -4.20 -17.80 -4.41
N LYS A 47 -4.60 -19.03 -4.74
CA LYS A 47 -5.81 -19.27 -5.51
C LYS A 47 -7.07 -18.81 -4.77
N ALA A 48 -7.14 -18.98 -3.46
CA ALA A 48 -8.32 -18.61 -2.66
C ALA A 48 -8.51 -17.09 -2.65
N ILE A 49 -7.44 -16.33 -2.49
CA ILE A 49 -7.45 -14.86 -2.56
C ILE A 49 -7.86 -14.40 -3.97
N ALA A 50 -7.30 -15.03 -5.03
CA ALA A 50 -7.64 -14.68 -6.40
C ALA A 50 -9.11 -14.97 -6.73
N ASP A 51 -9.62 -16.15 -6.38
CA ASP A 51 -11.01 -16.56 -6.59
C ASP A 51 -11.99 -15.66 -5.78
N GLY A 52 -11.63 -15.30 -4.54
CA GLY A 52 -12.40 -14.37 -3.71
C GLY A 52 -12.53 -13.00 -4.37
N GLY A 53 -11.42 -12.47 -4.86
CA GLY A 53 -11.40 -11.20 -5.55
C GLY A 53 -12.20 -11.21 -6.87
N ASP A 54 -12.15 -12.29 -7.62
CA ASP A 54 -12.93 -12.45 -8.86
C ASP A 54 -14.43 -12.48 -8.55
N ARG A 55 -14.85 -13.26 -7.57
CA ARG A 55 -16.25 -13.36 -7.13
C ARG A 55 -16.85 -12.03 -6.69
N LEU A 56 -16.05 -11.17 -6.03
CA LEU A 56 -16.50 -9.91 -5.46
C LEU A 56 -16.34 -8.70 -6.40
N SER A 57 -15.77 -8.91 -7.56
CA SER A 57 -15.49 -7.85 -8.53
C SER A 57 -16.36 -8.00 -9.77
N VAL A 58 -16.60 -6.88 -10.47
CA VAL A 58 -17.23 -6.91 -11.79
C VAL A 58 -16.23 -7.39 -12.83
N ASP A 59 -16.72 -7.97 -13.93
CA ASP A 59 -15.88 -8.61 -14.97
C ASP A 59 -14.87 -7.64 -15.59
N GLU A 60 -15.24 -6.37 -15.75
CA GLU A 60 -14.41 -5.33 -16.35
C GLU A 60 -13.27 -4.83 -15.44
N CYS A 61 -13.22 -5.28 -14.18
CA CYS A 61 -12.10 -4.95 -13.30
C CYS A 61 -10.81 -5.62 -13.78
N CYS A 62 -9.72 -4.86 -13.79
CA CYS A 62 -8.40 -5.45 -14.06
C CYS A 62 -8.00 -6.45 -12.97
N LEU A 63 -7.20 -7.46 -13.33
CA LEU A 63 -6.75 -8.51 -12.43
C LEU A 63 -6.14 -7.95 -11.13
N ALA A 64 -5.33 -6.89 -11.21
CA ALA A 64 -4.72 -6.28 -10.03
C ALA A 64 -5.77 -5.75 -9.04
N SER A 65 -6.88 -5.17 -9.51
CA SER A 65 -7.98 -4.73 -8.66
C SER A 65 -8.74 -5.90 -8.06
N LYS A 66 -8.98 -6.96 -8.85
CA LYS A 66 -9.63 -8.19 -8.35
C LYS A 66 -8.81 -8.82 -7.23
N VAL A 67 -7.51 -9.03 -7.45
CA VAL A 67 -6.59 -9.57 -6.44
C VAL A 67 -6.57 -8.69 -5.19
N PHE A 68 -6.56 -7.35 -5.35
CA PHE A 68 -6.63 -6.44 -4.20
C PHE A 68 -7.91 -6.64 -3.36
N ILE A 69 -9.07 -6.78 -3.99
CA ILE A 69 -10.33 -7.06 -3.29
C ILE A 69 -10.27 -8.40 -2.55
N GLY A 70 -9.68 -9.45 -3.15
CA GLY A 70 -9.46 -10.72 -2.48
C GLY A 70 -8.56 -10.62 -1.24
N HIS A 71 -7.50 -9.81 -1.31
CA HIS A 71 -6.67 -9.53 -0.13
C HIS A 71 -7.44 -8.79 0.97
N VAL A 72 -8.34 -7.87 0.60
CA VAL A 72 -9.21 -7.19 1.56
C VAL A 72 -10.18 -8.20 2.20
N GLU A 73 -10.80 -9.06 1.41
CA GLU A 73 -11.68 -10.14 1.92
C GLU A 73 -10.95 -11.04 2.90
N SER A 74 -9.72 -11.45 2.60
CA SER A 74 -8.93 -12.34 3.46
C SER A 74 -8.57 -11.75 4.83
N LEU A 75 -8.71 -10.45 5.00
CA LEU A 75 -8.50 -9.72 6.26
C LEU A 75 -9.78 -9.56 7.07
N ALA A 76 -10.94 -9.83 6.50
CA ALA A 76 -12.21 -9.75 7.21
C ALA A 76 -12.23 -10.69 8.43
N GLY A 77 -12.59 -10.15 9.59
CA GLY A 77 -12.57 -10.88 10.87
C GLY A 77 -11.17 -11.10 11.48
N ARG A 78 -10.10 -10.67 10.82
CA ARG A 78 -8.70 -10.77 11.32
C ARG A 78 -8.16 -9.44 11.85
N CYS A 79 -8.88 -8.36 11.64
CA CYS A 79 -8.50 -7.01 12.06
C CYS A 79 -9.74 -6.17 12.39
N ASP A 80 -9.53 -5.07 13.11
CA ASP A 80 -10.60 -4.12 13.45
C ASP A 80 -10.95 -3.21 12.27
N ALA A 81 -9.95 -2.91 11.42
CA ALA A 81 -10.13 -2.11 10.22
C ALA A 81 -9.03 -2.40 9.19
N VAL A 82 -9.35 -2.24 7.91
CA VAL A 82 -8.39 -2.40 6.81
C VAL A 82 -7.88 -1.03 6.37
N PHE A 83 -6.57 -0.89 6.23
CA PHE A 83 -5.94 0.32 5.73
C PHE A 83 -5.94 0.34 4.20
N VAL A 84 -6.59 1.34 3.63
CA VAL A 84 -6.69 1.56 2.18
C VAL A 84 -6.43 3.03 1.89
N PRO A 85 -5.17 3.42 1.64
CA PRO A 85 -4.84 4.80 1.34
C PRO A 85 -5.29 5.20 -0.07
N CYS A 86 -5.66 6.47 -0.22
CA CYS A 86 -6.00 7.09 -1.48
C CYS A 86 -4.78 7.86 -2.03
N TYR A 87 -4.42 7.57 -3.27
CA TYR A 87 -3.35 8.26 -3.99
C TYR A 87 -3.90 8.87 -5.27
N PRO A 88 -4.43 10.10 -5.21
CA PRO A 88 -4.92 10.79 -6.39
C PRO A 88 -3.80 11.08 -7.38
N THR A 89 -4.15 11.12 -8.64
CA THR A 89 -3.24 11.55 -9.71
C THR A 89 -3.08 13.05 -9.65
N SER A 90 -1.94 13.51 -9.16
CA SER A 90 -1.68 14.95 -8.97
C SER A 90 -1.05 15.63 -10.18
N ASP A 91 -0.58 14.86 -11.17
CA ASP A 91 0.04 15.39 -12.37
C ASP A 91 0.03 14.34 -13.50
N HIS A 92 -0.10 14.81 -14.77
CA HIS A 92 -0.19 13.95 -15.96
C HIS A 92 1.09 13.14 -16.27
N ARG A 93 2.21 13.45 -15.61
CA ARG A 93 3.51 12.79 -15.87
C ARG A 93 3.87 11.71 -14.85
N SER A 94 3.18 11.64 -13.73
CA SER A 94 3.55 10.77 -12.60
C SER A 94 2.37 10.27 -11.79
N GLY A 95 1.18 10.26 -12.39
CA GLY A 95 -0.02 9.80 -11.73
C GLY A 95 -0.08 8.29 -11.60
N PHE A 96 -0.67 7.85 -10.50
CA PHE A 96 -1.09 6.47 -10.38
C PHE A 96 -2.35 6.23 -11.24
N CYS A 97 -2.64 4.98 -11.56
CA CYS A 97 -3.91 4.58 -12.17
C CYS A 97 -5.08 5.10 -11.30
N THR A 98 -6.18 5.50 -11.93
CA THR A 98 -7.38 6.00 -11.23
C THR A 98 -7.94 5.04 -10.17
N LYS A 99 -7.65 3.73 -10.28
CA LYS A 99 -8.02 2.74 -9.26
C LYS A 99 -7.39 3.02 -7.90
N PHE A 100 -6.20 3.61 -7.83
CA PHE A 100 -5.57 3.99 -6.56
C PHE A 100 -6.25 5.20 -5.91
N GLN A 101 -6.85 6.06 -6.70
CA GLN A 101 -7.67 7.16 -6.19
C GLN A 101 -8.99 6.65 -5.62
N SER A 102 -9.62 5.70 -6.30
CA SER A 102 -10.94 5.15 -5.93
C SER A 102 -10.87 3.90 -5.05
N ALA A 103 -9.67 3.42 -4.67
CA ALA A 103 -9.50 2.16 -3.95
C ALA A 103 -10.33 2.11 -2.65
N THR A 104 -10.34 3.21 -1.90
CA THR A 104 -11.12 3.31 -0.66
C THR A 104 -12.62 3.16 -0.90
N ASP A 105 -13.16 3.83 -1.92
CA ASP A 105 -14.59 3.75 -2.25
C ASP A 105 -14.95 2.41 -2.86
N MET A 106 -14.05 1.82 -3.64
CA MET A 106 -14.21 0.48 -4.18
C MET A 106 -14.37 -0.54 -3.04
N VAL A 107 -13.50 -0.52 -2.03
CA VAL A 107 -13.59 -1.40 -0.86
C VAL A 107 -14.89 -1.14 -0.08
N ARG A 108 -15.21 0.11 0.21
CA ARG A 108 -16.45 0.46 0.95
C ARG A 108 -17.71 0.00 0.24
N ASN A 109 -17.73 0.07 -1.09
CA ASN A 109 -18.89 -0.36 -1.87
C ASN A 109 -18.99 -1.88 -1.99
N THR A 110 -17.86 -2.58 -2.13
CA THR A 110 -17.82 -4.05 -2.20
C THR A 110 -18.23 -4.69 -0.87
N PHE A 111 -17.75 -4.14 0.25
CA PHE A 111 -17.96 -4.71 1.60
C PHE A 111 -18.99 -3.92 2.43
N ARG A 112 -19.99 -3.33 1.75
CA ARG A 112 -20.99 -2.47 2.41
C ARG A 112 -21.75 -3.16 3.54
N ASP A 113 -22.10 -4.43 3.36
CA ASP A 113 -22.92 -5.20 4.28
C ASP A 113 -22.07 -5.98 5.30
N ASP A 114 -20.77 -6.13 5.08
CA ASP A 114 -19.86 -6.95 5.89
C ASP A 114 -19.32 -6.25 7.13
N LYS A 115 -19.76 -5.01 7.41
CA LYS A 115 -19.27 -4.17 8.52
C LYS A 115 -17.75 -3.97 8.53
N LEU A 116 -17.07 -4.18 7.40
CA LEU A 116 -15.64 -3.97 7.28
C LEU A 116 -15.32 -2.47 7.42
N ARG A 117 -14.57 -2.12 8.44
CA ARG A 117 -14.13 -0.74 8.66
C ARG A 117 -12.91 -0.44 7.79
N VAL A 118 -12.87 0.75 7.22
CA VAL A 118 -11.76 1.19 6.36
C VAL A 118 -11.10 2.41 6.94
N ILE A 119 -9.80 2.30 7.25
CA ILE A 119 -8.93 3.43 7.53
C ILE A 119 -8.38 3.94 6.20
N SER A 120 -8.42 5.23 5.97
CA SER A 120 -7.88 5.83 4.76
C SER A 120 -7.22 7.18 5.07
N CYS A 121 -6.21 7.50 4.28
CA CYS A 121 -5.65 8.84 4.19
C CYS A 121 -5.48 9.23 2.72
N GLU A 122 -5.62 10.52 2.42
CA GLU A 122 -5.42 11.05 1.08
C GLU A 122 -4.03 11.66 0.93
N VAL A 123 -3.17 11.02 0.16
CA VAL A 123 -1.80 11.44 -0.09
C VAL A 123 -1.74 12.25 -1.37
N GLN A 124 -1.78 13.58 -1.29
CA GLN A 124 -1.83 14.47 -2.46
C GLN A 124 -0.64 14.30 -3.41
N ASN A 125 0.56 14.07 -2.87
CA ASN A 125 1.74 13.79 -3.68
C ASN A 125 2.67 12.82 -2.96
N ALA A 126 2.72 11.58 -3.45
CA ALA A 126 3.53 10.51 -2.87
C ALA A 126 5.06 10.76 -2.92
N ARG A 127 5.52 11.66 -3.80
CA ARG A 127 6.94 12.03 -3.93
C ARG A 127 7.37 13.11 -2.93
N LYS A 128 6.42 13.83 -2.33
CA LYS A 128 6.70 14.90 -1.38
C LYS A 128 6.49 14.40 0.05
N ALA A 129 7.58 14.18 0.78
CA ALA A 129 7.54 13.75 2.18
C ALA A 129 6.60 14.60 3.05
N LYS A 130 6.49 15.91 2.77
CA LYS A 130 5.59 16.83 3.48
C LYS A 130 4.12 16.45 3.29
N ASP A 131 3.71 16.09 2.08
CA ASP A 131 2.31 15.75 1.77
C ASP A 131 1.95 14.38 2.35
N VAL A 132 2.87 13.39 2.24
CA VAL A 132 2.71 12.08 2.87
C VAL A 132 2.61 12.24 4.38
N ARG A 133 3.53 12.99 5.01
CA ARG A 133 3.51 13.25 6.46
C ARG A 133 2.20 13.86 6.91
N ARG A 134 1.69 14.87 6.18
CA ARG A 134 0.42 15.51 6.53
C ARG A 134 -0.72 14.49 6.54
N ALA A 135 -0.87 13.72 5.46
CA ALA A 135 -1.91 12.72 5.35
C ALA A 135 -1.88 11.68 6.48
N PHE A 136 -0.69 11.19 6.83
CA PHE A 136 -0.52 10.21 7.91
C PHE A 136 -0.75 10.81 9.29
N CYS A 137 -0.30 12.04 9.53
CA CYS A 137 -0.54 12.72 10.81
C CYS A 137 -2.03 13.06 11.01
N ASP A 138 -2.72 13.48 9.96
CA ASP A 138 -4.16 13.77 10.01
C ASP A 138 -4.96 12.47 10.26
N MET A 139 -4.58 11.37 9.64
CA MET A 139 -5.13 10.05 9.92
C MET A 139 -4.89 9.62 11.37
N ALA A 140 -3.66 9.77 11.88
CA ALA A 140 -3.30 9.42 13.24
C ALA A 140 -4.09 10.24 14.27
N ALA A 141 -4.34 11.53 14.01
CA ALA A 141 -5.18 12.35 14.86
C ALA A 141 -6.60 11.78 15.00
N ARG A 142 -7.17 11.24 13.92
CA ARG A 142 -8.47 10.55 13.93
C ARG A 142 -8.41 9.18 14.64
N MET A 143 -7.22 8.64 14.86
CA MET A 143 -6.95 7.45 15.66
C MET A 143 -6.64 7.79 17.14
N GLY A 144 -6.79 9.05 17.55
CA GLY A 144 -6.54 9.50 18.91
C GLY A 144 -5.06 9.67 19.27
N VAL A 145 -4.17 9.68 18.28
CA VAL A 145 -2.71 9.81 18.50
C VAL A 145 -2.32 11.28 18.62
N ALA A 146 -1.53 11.60 19.65
CA ALA A 146 -1.05 12.97 19.86
C ALA A 146 -0.17 13.46 18.69
N PRO A 147 -0.23 14.74 18.29
CA PRO A 147 0.50 15.24 17.12
C PRO A 147 2.03 15.08 17.21
N LYS A 148 2.59 15.08 18.41
CA LYS A 148 4.03 14.83 18.63
C LYS A 148 4.39 13.39 18.27
N ASP A 149 3.59 12.43 18.74
CA ASP A 149 3.83 11.01 18.56
C ASP A 149 3.58 10.60 17.10
N ALA A 150 2.53 11.14 16.46
CA ALA A 150 2.28 10.96 15.06
C ALA A 150 3.45 11.43 14.17
N ARG A 151 4.05 12.57 14.47
CA ARG A 151 5.23 13.07 13.75
C ARG A 151 6.47 12.21 13.98
N ALA A 152 6.68 11.73 15.21
CA ALA A 152 7.79 10.84 15.52
C ALA A 152 7.63 9.48 14.80
N ALA A 153 6.43 8.91 14.84
CA ALA A 153 6.09 7.67 14.13
C ALA A 153 6.28 7.81 12.62
N PHE A 154 5.82 8.92 12.04
CA PHE A 154 6.04 9.17 10.60
C PHE A 154 7.52 9.27 10.25
N LYS A 155 8.31 9.96 11.08
CA LYS A 155 9.76 10.05 10.84
C LYS A 155 10.41 8.68 10.85
N ALA A 156 10.13 7.85 11.85
CA ALA A 156 10.66 6.49 11.94
C ALA A 156 10.25 5.64 10.72
N ALA A 157 8.98 5.69 10.32
CA ALA A 157 8.44 4.97 9.18
C ALA A 157 9.05 5.44 7.84
N TRP A 158 9.24 6.74 7.68
CA TRP A 158 9.85 7.31 6.48
C TRP A 158 11.33 6.93 6.37
N ASP A 159 12.07 6.99 7.47
CA ASP A 159 13.47 6.59 7.51
C ASP A 159 13.62 5.07 7.22
N ALA A 160 12.75 4.23 7.79
CA ALA A 160 12.71 2.80 7.51
C ALA A 160 12.42 2.49 6.03
N GLN A 161 11.44 3.18 5.43
CA GLN A 161 11.14 3.01 4.00
C GLN A 161 12.31 3.41 3.12
N ARG A 162 12.97 4.53 3.41
CA ARG A 162 14.16 4.97 2.67
C ARG A 162 15.29 3.94 2.75
N ALA A 163 15.58 3.44 3.95
CA ALA A 163 16.61 2.42 4.13
C ALA A 163 16.27 1.14 3.34
N HIS A 164 15.00 0.74 3.32
CA HIS A 164 14.54 -0.39 2.51
C HIS A 164 14.73 -0.13 1.02
N ASP A 165 14.32 1.04 0.52
CA ASP A 165 14.45 1.42 -0.90
C ASP A 165 15.93 1.45 -1.34
N GLU A 166 16.82 1.95 -0.50
CA GLU A 166 18.27 1.97 -0.76
C GLU A 166 18.86 0.55 -0.79
N ALA A 167 18.46 -0.30 0.14
CA ALA A 167 18.89 -1.70 0.16
C ALA A 167 18.38 -2.47 -1.07
N LEU A 168 17.12 -2.24 -1.47
CA LEU A 168 16.52 -2.84 -2.65
C LEU A 168 17.25 -2.39 -3.93
N ALA A 169 17.51 -1.10 -4.09
CA ALA A 169 18.25 -0.56 -5.23
C ALA A 169 19.66 -1.17 -5.34
N THR A 170 20.35 -1.29 -4.20
CA THR A 170 21.68 -1.93 -4.14
C THR A 170 21.62 -3.40 -4.55
N ALA A 171 20.62 -4.14 -4.08
CA ALA A 171 20.43 -5.54 -4.43
C ALA A 171 20.11 -5.72 -5.93
N GLN A 172 19.27 -4.85 -6.48
CA GLN A 172 18.93 -4.84 -7.91
C GLN A 172 20.15 -4.54 -8.77
N GLU A 173 20.96 -3.52 -8.42
CA GLU A 173 22.18 -3.18 -9.14
C GLU A 173 23.19 -4.35 -9.12
N ARG A 174 23.35 -4.99 -7.96
CA ARG A 174 24.23 -6.17 -7.84
C ARG A 174 23.75 -7.32 -8.73
N THR A 175 22.44 -7.57 -8.76
CA THR A 175 21.84 -8.61 -9.62
C THR A 175 22.05 -8.29 -11.09
N LEU A 176 21.81 -7.03 -11.49
CA LEU A 176 22.03 -6.57 -12.88
C LEU A 176 23.49 -6.74 -13.30
N ARG A 177 24.45 -6.32 -12.47
CA ARG A 177 25.89 -6.48 -12.75
C ARG A 177 26.23 -7.95 -12.95
N ARG A 178 25.77 -8.84 -12.04
CA ARG A 178 25.97 -10.29 -12.17
C ARG A 178 25.43 -10.83 -13.49
N LEU A 179 24.20 -10.45 -13.89
CA LEU A 179 23.59 -10.92 -15.13
C LEU A 179 24.32 -10.38 -16.36
N ILE A 180 24.84 -9.16 -16.33
CA ILE A 180 25.68 -8.59 -17.41
C ILE A 180 26.99 -9.39 -17.49
N ASP A 181 27.65 -9.64 -16.38
CA ASP A 181 28.90 -10.37 -16.33
C ASP A 181 28.74 -11.83 -16.80
N GLU A 182 27.60 -12.46 -16.48
CA GLU A 182 27.24 -13.80 -16.94
C GLU A 182 26.73 -13.82 -18.41
N ARG A 183 26.73 -12.67 -19.10
CA ARG A 183 26.20 -12.51 -20.47
C ARG A 183 24.74 -12.97 -20.65
N ARG A 184 23.96 -12.92 -19.59
CA ARG A 184 22.51 -13.27 -19.58
C ARG A 184 21.61 -12.06 -19.79
N ALA A 185 22.17 -10.89 -19.97
CA ALA A 185 21.38 -9.65 -20.07
C ALA A 185 20.44 -9.62 -21.28
N ALA A 186 20.76 -10.37 -22.35
CA ALA A 186 19.90 -10.50 -23.53
C ALA A 186 18.65 -11.32 -23.31
N ASP A 187 18.67 -12.27 -22.33
CA ASP A 187 17.58 -13.20 -22.08
C ASP A 187 16.69 -12.76 -20.91
N ALA A 188 17.15 -11.75 -20.17
CA ALA A 188 16.45 -11.26 -19.02
C ALA A 188 15.73 -9.95 -19.36
N ALA A 189 14.42 -10.00 -19.50
CA ALA A 189 13.60 -8.81 -19.41
C ALA A 189 13.70 -8.29 -17.98
N ILE A 190 14.77 -7.54 -17.70
CA ILE A 190 15.03 -7.04 -16.36
C ILE A 190 14.32 -5.73 -16.17
N ILE A 191 13.52 -5.72 -15.17
CA ILE A 191 12.98 -4.50 -14.67
C ILE A 191 13.92 -3.97 -13.62
N VAL A 192 14.52 -2.88 -13.91
CA VAL A 192 15.18 -2.08 -12.90
C VAL A 192 14.17 -1.06 -12.41
N ALA A 193 13.53 -1.34 -11.29
CA ALA A 193 12.82 -0.29 -10.57
C ALA A 193 13.89 0.61 -9.96
N SER A 194 14.05 1.81 -10.50
CA SER A 194 14.88 2.81 -9.85
C SER A 194 14.18 3.25 -8.56
N ALA A 195 14.74 2.90 -7.42
CA ALA A 195 14.24 3.34 -6.12
C ALA A 195 14.26 4.87 -6.00
N LYS A 196 15.12 5.56 -6.77
CA LYS A 196 15.24 7.02 -6.77
C LYS A 196 14.11 7.70 -7.52
N ASP A 197 13.61 7.10 -8.59
CA ASP A 197 12.67 7.78 -9.49
C ASP A 197 11.23 7.25 -9.37
N GLY A 198 11.00 6.21 -8.58
CA GLY A 198 9.67 5.67 -8.34
C GLY A 198 8.98 5.07 -9.57
N VAL A 199 9.73 4.77 -10.61
CA VAL A 199 9.22 4.18 -11.85
C VAL A 199 9.37 2.66 -11.77
N SER A 200 8.26 1.94 -11.72
CA SER A 200 8.26 0.51 -12.02
C SER A 200 8.35 0.36 -13.53
N VAL A 201 9.38 -0.24 -14.01
CA VAL A 201 9.52 -0.62 -15.42
C VAL A 201 8.87 -2.01 -15.58
N GLY A 202 7.87 -2.11 -16.46
CA GLY A 202 7.20 -3.37 -16.75
C GLY A 202 8.15 -4.41 -17.36
N VAL A 203 7.85 -5.69 -17.13
CA VAL A 203 8.53 -6.80 -17.81
C VAL A 203 7.96 -6.91 -19.20
N GLU A 204 8.73 -6.58 -20.22
CA GLU A 204 8.44 -7.08 -21.56
C GLU A 204 9.06 -8.47 -21.73
N LYS A 205 8.24 -9.39 -22.26
CA LYS A 205 8.68 -10.73 -22.66
C LYS A 205 9.36 -10.67 -24.00
#